data_ec9e7cb73c4a45b58e11a553706b628a
#
_entry.id   ec9e7cb73c4a45b58e11a553706b628a
#
_cell.length_a   1.000
_cell.length_b   1.000
_cell.length_c   1.000
_cell.angle_alpha   90.00
_cell.angle_beta   90.00
_cell.angle_gamma   90.00
#
_symmetry.space_group_name_H-M   'P 1'
#
loop_
_entity.id
_entity.type
_entity.pdbx_description
1 polymer ?
#
loop_
_entity_poly.entity_id
_entity_poly.type
_entity_poly.pdbx_seq_one_letter_code
_entity_poly.pdbx_strand_id
1 'polypeptide(L)'
;QLSMELLAQAIEKGSIIAKLRRNRMLYLGTAEVEADVAAAIAEAERESSAIFSESILWTERLGWLYEMEGETEKAVKAYDKCIANGYYPPIFDIALIYLQDGDDEYYETLMEVGRKLQVPDCYLQGFEYESCWDELDDEDRKKIHGQLKRNLPEGVNKGSGYCALILADALLNGKYGYDIDLDKGMSYADVAVTYGYNTGYDLLIEAAETLQDPAFMSEDEILKLKYDALRYGLDVYLDDVIKNKDAYVAMGYGDQIESVWMPVWKKKHPAPK
;
A
#
# COMPACT_ATOMS: atom_id res chain seq x y z
N GLN A 1 14.65 -3.55 -15.04
CA GLN A 1 15.99 -2.96 -15.31
C GLN A 1 15.97 -1.45 -15.23
N LEU A 2 15.14 -0.73 -16.03
CA LEU A 2 15.04 0.73 -15.98
C LEU A 2 14.63 1.27 -14.59
N SER A 3 13.73 0.59 -13.90
CA SER A 3 13.27 0.94 -12.54
C SER A 3 14.42 0.85 -11.52
N MET A 4 15.26 -0.18 -11.61
CA MET A 4 16.42 -0.34 -10.72
C MET A 4 17.54 0.67 -11.03
N GLU A 5 17.75 0.99 -12.29
CA GLU A 5 18.71 2.01 -12.70
C GLU A 5 18.29 3.40 -12.19
N LEU A 6 17.00 3.75 -12.31
CA LEU A 6 16.48 5.01 -11.78
C LEU A 6 16.55 5.06 -10.26
N LEU A 7 16.27 3.94 -9.58
CA LEU A 7 16.39 3.80 -8.13
C LEU A 7 17.85 4.03 -7.69
N ALA A 8 18.81 3.39 -8.37
CA ALA A 8 20.23 3.57 -8.12
C ALA A 8 20.67 5.03 -8.31
N GLN A 9 20.27 5.67 -9.42
CA GLN A 9 20.55 7.08 -9.66
C GLN A 9 19.96 8.01 -8.59
N ALA A 10 18.74 7.71 -8.13
CA ALA A 10 18.12 8.48 -7.05
C ALA A 10 18.87 8.33 -5.72
N ILE A 11 19.37 7.11 -5.42
CA ILE A 11 20.21 6.84 -4.24
C ILE A 11 21.53 7.60 -4.33
N GLU A 12 22.21 7.57 -5.49
CA GLU A 12 23.44 8.31 -5.71
C GLU A 12 23.26 9.83 -5.53
N LYS A 13 22.07 10.35 -5.90
CA LYS A 13 21.70 11.76 -5.67
C LYS A 13 21.26 12.04 -4.23
N GLY A 14 21.32 11.07 -3.33
CA GLY A 14 21.03 11.24 -1.92
C GLY A 14 19.55 11.09 -1.53
N SER A 15 18.66 10.59 -2.41
CA SER A 15 17.25 10.42 -2.09
C SER A 15 17.04 9.41 -0.96
N ILE A 16 16.55 9.90 0.19
CA ILE A 16 16.19 9.04 1.34
C ILE A 16 15.05 8.08 1.00
N ILE A 17 14.06 8.54 0.25
CA ILE A 17 12.92 7.71 -0.17
C ILE A 17 13.39 6.54 -1.04
N ALA A 18 14.35 6.79 -1.95
CA ALA A 18 14.94 5.73 -2.77
C ALA A 18 15.72 4.71 -1.93
N LYS A 19 16.45 5.16 -0.91
CA LYS A 19 17.17 4.30 0.04
C LYS A 19 16.19 3.43 0.84
N LEU A 20 15.12 4.02 1.40
CA LEU A 20 14.08 3.30 2.15
C LEU A 20 13.34 2.29 1.27
N ARG A 21 13.07 2.65 0.00
CA ARG A 21 12.47 1.72 -0.97
C ARG A 21 13.39 0.54 -1.25
N ARG A 22 14.68 0.77 -1.49
CA ARG A 22 15.66 -0.30 -1.67
C ARG A 22 15.74 -1.21 -0.45
N ASN A 23 15.76 -0.64 0.76
CA ASN A 23 15.76 -1.40 2.01
C ASN A 23 14.53 -2.31 2.13
N ARG A 24 13.33 -1.80 1.78
CA ARG A 24 12.12 -2.62 1.73
C ARG A 24 12.22 -3.76 0.71
N MET A 25 12.77 -3.48 -0.48
CA MET A 25 13.00 -4.51 -1.50
C MET A 25 14.00 -5.57 -1.02
N LEU A 26 15.03 -5.18 -0.28
CA LEU A 26 16.00 -6.09 0.33
C LEU A 26 15.35 -6.97 1.41
N TYR A 27 14.40 -6.43 2.19
CA TYR A 27 13.65 -7.21 3.17
C TYR A 27 12.68 -8.21 2.52
N LEU A 28 11.84 -7.76 1.59
CA LEU A 28 10.78 -8.57 0.99
C LEU A 28 11.28 -9.51 -0.11
N GLY A 29 12.41 -9.18 -0.73
CA GLY A 29 12.82 -9.78 -1.99
C GLY A 29 11.98 -9.25 -3.18
N THR A 30 12.55 -9.29 -4.35
CA THR A 30 11.88 -8.99 -5.62
C THR A 30 12.45 -9.89 -6.72
N ALA A 31 11.89 -9.82 -7.93
CA ALA A 31 12.46 -10.56 -9.07
C ALA A 31 13.94 -10.19 -9.37
N GLU A 32 14.38 -9.00 -8.96
CA GLU A 32 15.72 -8.45 -9.25
C GLU A 32 16.61 -8.35 -8.01
N VAL A 33 16.02 -8.43 -6.80
CA VAL A 33 16.73 -8.31 -5.51
C VAL A 33 16.40 -9.53 -4.66
N GLU A 34 17.42 -10.32 -4.34
CA GLU A 34 17.28 -11.43 -3.39
C GLU A 34 17.01 -10.89 -1.98
N ALA A 35 16.10 -11.54 -1.26
CA ALA A 35 15.77 -11.13 0.10
C ALA A 35 16.96 -11.37 1.03
N ASP A 36 17.29 -10.34 1.82
CA ASP A 36 18.28 -10.41 2.91
C ASP A 36 17.76 -9.59 4.09
N VAL A 37 16.96 -10.24 4.92
CA VAL A 37 16.33 -9.66 6.12
C VAL A 37 17.37 -9.09 7.08
N ALA A 38 18.46 -9.85 7.31
CA ALA A 38 19.50 -9.43 8.24
C ALA A 38 20.23 -8.16 7.76
N ALA A 39 20.53 -8.08 6.47
CA ALA A 39 21.13 -6.89 5.88
C ALA A 39 20.18 -5.69 5.91
N ALA A 40 18.88 -5.90 5.68
CA ALA A 40 17.89 -4.83 5.74
C ALA A 40 17.77 -4.23 7.15
N ILE A 41 17.73 -5.07 8.20
CA ILE A 41 17.69 -4.63 9.60
C ILE A 41 19.00 -3.92 9.97
N ALA A 42 20.16 -4.50 9.65
CA ALA A 42 21.46 -3.90 9.97
C ALA A 42 21.66 -2.52 9.29
N GLU A 43 21.15 -2.35 8.06
CA GLU A 43 21.15 -1.04 7.39
C GLU A 43 20.28 -0.04 8.16
N ALA A 44 19.05 -0.42 8.54
CA ALA A 44 18.15 0.46 9.26
C ALA A 44 18.66 0.83 10.66
N GLU A 45 19.26 -0.10 11.40
CA GLU A 45 19.91 0.16 12.70
C GLU A 45 21.05 1.18 12.57
N ARG A 46 21.91 1.02 11.57
CA ARG A 46 23.01 1.94 11.30
C ARG A 46 22.50 3.34 10.97
N GLU A 47 21.57 3.46 10.03
CA GLU A 47 21.06 4.73 9.55
C GLU A 47 20.18 5.45 10.60
N SER A 48 19.40 4.71 11.41
CA SER A 48 18.60 5.27 12.52
C SER A 48 19.45 5.81 13.68
N SER A 49 20.70 5.36 13.76
CA SER A 49 21.67 5.81 14.78
C SER A 49 22.47 7.05 14.34
N ALA A 50 22.35 7.44 13.08
CA ALA A 50 23.07 8.61 12.55
C ALA A 50 22.47 9.93 13.08
N ILE A 51 23.34 10.97 13.19
CA ILE A 51 22.94 12.29 13.71
C ILE A 51 22.44 13.19 12.55
N PHE A 52 21.49 12.70 11.78
CA PHE A 52 20.90 13.45 10.68
C PHE A 52 19.39 13.56 10.84
N SER A 53 18.78 14.60 10.26
CA SER A 53 17.33 14.81 10.27
C SER A 53 16.55 13.64 9.67
N GLU A 54 17.16 12.91 8.75
CA GLU A 54 16.56 11.74 8.06
C GLU A 54 16.59 10.47 8.89
N SER A 55 17.35 10.43 10.01
CA SER A 55 17.42 9.26 10.88
C SER A 55 16.06 8.86 11.46
N ILE A 56 15.11 9.81 11.54
CA ILE A 56 13.76 9.55 12.04
C ILE A 56 12.99 8.61 11.10
N LEU A 57 13.12 8.78 9.78
CA LEU A 57 12.50 7.90 8.79
C LEU A 57 13.12 6.50 8.80
N TRP A 58 14.41 6.41 9.11
CA TRP A 58 15.06 5.13 9.33
C TRP A 58 14.66 4.49 10.66
N THR A 59 14.36 5.29 11.69
CA THR A 59 13.83 4.79 12.95
C THR A 59 12.43 4.22 12.79
N GLU A 60 11.56 4.88 12.03
CA GLU A 60 10.26 4.35 11.63
C GLU A 60 10.40 3.06 10.81
N ARG A 61 11.29 3.05 9.80
CA ARG A 61 11.59 1.84 9.01
C ARG A 61 12.07 0.68 9.90
N LEU A 62 12.90 0.97 10.89
CA LEU A 62 13.38 -0.05 11.84
C LEU A 62 12.24 -0.59 12.69
N GLY A 63 11.30 0.26 13.12
CA GLY A 63 10.08 -0.16 13.81
C GLY A 63 9.28 -1.15 12.96
N TRP A 64 9.02 -0.81 11.71
CA TRP A 64 8.32 -1.68 10.75
C TRP A 64 9.06 -3.03 10.53
N LEU A 65 10.39 -3.01 10.40
CA LEU A 65 11.17 -4.25 10.25
C LEU A 65 11.04 -5.15 11.48
N TYR A 66 11.12 -4.59 12.70
CA TYR A 66 10.94 -5.36 13.93
C TYR A 66 9.50 -5.90 14.08
N GLU A 67 8.50 -5.14 13.66
CA GLU A 67 7.10 -5.59 13.64
C GLU A 67 6.93 -6.80 12.71
N MET A 68 7.47 -6.73 11.50
CA MET A 68 7.43 -7.82 10.52
C MET A 68 8.15 -9.10 11.00
N GLU A 69 9.17 -8.96 11.86
CA GLU A 69 9.88 -10.09 12.50
C GLU A 69 9.21 -10.57 13.79
N GLY A 70 8.08 -9.96 14.20
CA GLY A 70 7.39 -10.29 15.45
C GLY A 70 8.08 -9.79 16.72
N GLU A 71 9.05 -8.88 16.57
CA GLU A 71 9.82 -8.29 17.69
C GLU A 71 9.08 -7.06 18.23
N THR A 72 7.83 -7.25 18.67
CA THR A 72 6.87 -6.20 19.04
C THR A 72 7.43 -5.16 19.99
N GLU A 73 8.12 -5.58 21.06
CA GLU A 73 8.71 -4.63 22.02
C GLU A 73 9.76 -3.71 21.39
N LYS A 74 10.53 -4.22 20.42
CA LYS A 74 11.53 -3.41 19.72
C LYS A 74 10.86 -2.47 18.72
N ALA A 75 9.79 -2.92 18.04
CA ALA A 75 8.99 -2.10 17.16
C ALA A 75 8.41 -0.89 17.90
N VAL A 76 7.70 -1.13 19.01
CA VAL A 76 7.12 -0.07 19.86
C VAL A 76 8.19 0.91 20.33
N LYS A 77 9.36 0.45 20.80
CA LYS A 77 10.46 1.33 21.21
C LYS A 77 10.98 2.23 20.08
N ALA A 78 11.04 1.71 18.84
CA ALA A 78 11.46 2.49 17.69
C ALA A 78 10.40 3.54 17.34
N TYR A 79 9.13 3.16 17.34
CA TYR A 79 8.00 4.06 17.10
C TYR A 79 7.87 5.15 18.18
N ASP A 80 8.01 4.81 19.46
CA ASP A 80 8.04 5.77 20.57
C ASP A 80 9.17 6.80 20.42
N LYS A 81 10.34 6.36 19.93
CA LYS A 81 11.44 7.28 19.64
C LYS A 81 11.07 8.27 18.53
N CYS A 82 10.31 7.84 17.52
CA CYS A 82 9.79 8.74 16.49
C CYS A 82 8.85 9.79 17.10
N ILE A 83 7.87 9.34 17.88
CA ILE A 83 6.86 10.20 18.52
C ILE A 83 7.52 11.20 19.48
N ALA A 84 8.48 10.76 20.30
CA ALA A 84 9.24 11.61 21.22
C ALA A 84 10.03 12.71 20.49
N ASN A 85 10.37 12.51 19.22
CA ASN A 85 11.02 13.50 18.38
C ASN A 85 10.05 14.34 17.51
N GLY A 86 8.74 14.25 17.78
CA GLY A 86 7.72 15.03 17.08
C GLY A 86 7.31 14.46 15.72
N TYR A 87 7.66 13.22 15.42
CA TYR A 87 7.24 12.51 14.21
C TYR A 87 6.13 11.51 14.57
N TYR A 88 4.89 11.85 14.25
CA TYR A 88 3.70 11.18 14.78
C TYR A 88 3.07 10.05 13.93
N PRO A 89 3.40 9.85 12.63
CA PRO A 89 2.80 8.78 11.84
C PRO A 89 2.78 7.41 12.52
N PRO A 90 3.84 6.98 13.26
CA PRO A 90 3.86 5.67 13.93
C PRO A 90 2.83 5.47 15.06
N ILE A 91 2.06 6.51 15.43
CA ILE A 91 0.93 6.32 16.37
C ILE A 91 -0.06 5.31 15.81
N PHE A 92 -0.29 5.33 14.49
CA PHE A 92 -1.17 4.37 13.84
C PHE A 92 -0.63 2.94 13.93
N ASP A 93 0.67 2.74 13.66
CA ASP A 93 1.30 1.42 13.76
C ASP A 93 1.23 0.86 15.18
N ILE A 94 1.52 1.69 16.20
CA ILE A 94 1.37 1.29 17.60
C ILE A 94 -0.09 0.94 17.91
N ALA A 95 -1.06 1.72 17.43
CA ALA A 95 -2.46 1.43 17.64
C ALA A 95 -2.83 0.05 17.09
N LEU A 96 -2.38 -0.31 15.89
CA LEU A 96 -2.61 -1.62 15.29
C LEU A 96 -1.98 -2.76 16.10
N ILE A 97 -0.80 -2.55 16.67
CA ILE A 97 -0.15 -3.53 17.56
C ILE A 97 -1.06 -3.83 18.77
N TYR A 98 -1.58 -2.80 19.45
CA TYR A 98 -2.46 -3.00 20.59
C TYR A 98 -3.81 -3.61 20.23
N LEU A 99 -4.35 -3.28 19.04
CA LEU A 99 -5.55 -3.94 18.52
C LEU A 99 -5.32 -5.44 18.31
N GLN A 100 -4.17 -5.84 17.76
CA GLN A 100 -3.81 -7.25 17.58
C GLN A 100 -3.63 -7.99 18.89
N ASP A 101 -3.15 -7.30 19.94
CA ASP A 101 -3.01 -7.83 21.29
C ASP A 101 -4.35 -7.87 22.08
N GLY A 102 -5.44 -7.37 21.49
CA GLY A 102 -6.79 -7.33 22.08
C GLY A 102 -7.00 -6.21 23.08
N ASP A 103 -6.16 -5.18 23.09
CA ASP A 103 -6.32 -3.97 23.91
C ASP A 103 -7.07 -2.88 23.12
N ASP A 104 -8.36 -3.10 22.92
CA ASP A 104 -9.23 -2.21 22.15
C ASP A 104 -9.33 -0.81 22.77
N GLU A 105 -9.28 -0.69 24.10
CA GLU A 105 -9.37 0.60 24.80
C GLU A 105 -8.15 1.47 24.49
N TYR A 106 -6.96 0.87 24.50
CA TYR A 106 -5.73 1.61 24.19
C TYR A 106 -5.63 1.93 22.69
N TYR A 107 -6.05 1.00 21.82
CA TYR A 107 -6.20 1.27 20.39
C TYR A 107 -7.08 2.50 20.12
N GLU A 108 -8.29 2.55 20.69
CA GLU A 108 -9.21 3.68 20.50
C GLU A 108 -8.59 5.00 20.99
N THR A 109 -7.89 4.94 22.12
CA THR A 109 -7.19 6.10 22.68
C THR A 109 -6.11 6.62 21.74
N LEU A 110 -5.28 5.75 21.18
CA LEU A 110 -4.22 6.11 20.24
C LEU A 110 -4.79 6.67 18.94
N MET A 111 -5.85 6.07 18.41
CA MET A 111 -6.52 6.56 17.20
C MET A 111 -7.10 7.96 17.41
N GLU A 112 -7.67 8.25 18.60
CA GLU A 112 -8.16 9.59 18.93
C GLU A 112 -7.02 10.60 19.06
N VAL A 113 -5.91 10.23 19.73
CA VAL A 113 -4.71 11.08 19.84
C VAL A 113 -4.12 11.35 18.47
N GLY A 114 -3.99 10.32 17.63
CA GLY A 114 -3.49 10.48 16.28
C GLY A 114 -4.33 11.43 15.43
N ARG A 115 -5.67 11.35 15.49
CA ARG A 115 -6.55 12.31 14.81
C ARG A 115 -6.36 13.73 15.32
N LYS A 116 -6.21 13.94 16.63
CA LYS A 116 -5.92 15.27 17.21
C LYS A 116 -4.58 15.83 16.70
N LEU A 117 -3.61 14.96 16.48
CA LEU A 117 -2.29 15.28 15.89
C LEU A 117 -2.30 15.28 14.35
N GLN A 118 -3.46 15.05 13.73
CA GLN A 118 -3.68 15.02 12.30
C GLN A 118 -2.87 13.93 11.57
N VAL A 119 -2.63 12.79 12.24
CA VAL A 119 -2.04 11.60 11.62
C VAL A 119 -3.07 11.01 10.64
N PRO A 120 -2.76 10.95 9.33
CA PRO A 120 -3.75 10.64 8.30
C PRO A 120 -4.40 9.26 8.47
N ASP A 121 -3.63 8.23 8.79
CA ASP A 121 -4.14 6.86 8.87
C ASP A 121 -4.95 6.58 10.16
N CYS A 122 -4.86 7.44 11.17
CA CYS A 122 -5.74 7.36 12.34
C CYS A 122 -7.21 7.71 12.05
N TYR A 123 -7.54 8.15 10.83
CA TYR A 123 -8.90 8.33 10.35
C TYR A 123 -9.54 7.02 9.83
N LEU A 124 -8.82 5.89 9.87
CA LEU A 124 -9.33 4.55 9.54
C LEU A 124 -10.18 3.92 10.65
N GLN A 125 -10.32 4.58 11.80
CA GLN A 125 -11.12 4.06 12.92
C GLN A 125 -12.53 3.67 12.47
N GLY A 126 -12.93 2.45 12.77
CA GLY A 126 -14.16 1.80 12.31
C GLY A 126 -13.90 0.74 11.23
N PHE A 127 -12.76 0.79 10.56
CA PHE A 127 -12.38 -0.20 9.55
C PHE A 127 -11.97 -1.55 10.16
N GLU A 128 -11.54 -1.57 11.40
CA GLU A 128 -11.24 -2.79 12.18
C GLU A 128 -12.39 -3.78 12.25
N TYR A 129 -13.62 -3.31 12.06
CA TYR A 129 -14.81 -4.17 12.03
C TYR A 129 -15.11 -4.78 10.65
N GLU A 130 -14.23 -4.59 9.65
CA GLU A 130 -14.45 -5.15 8.30
C GLU A 130 -14.67 -6.66 8.33
N SER A 131 -13.84 -7.39 9.06
CA SER A 131 -13.84 -8.85 9.12
C SER A 131 -15.09 -9.45 9.77
N CYS A 132 -15.77 -8.69 10.62
CA CYS A 132 -16.99 -9.11 11.31
C CYS A 132 -18.23 -8.28 10.93
N TRP A 133 -18.16 -7.52 9.84
CA TRP A 133 -19.23 -6.60 9.42
C TRP A 133 -20.61 -7.28 9.33
N ASP A 134 -20.66 -8.48 8.78
CA ASP A 134 -21.91 -9.23 8.61
C ASP A 134 -22.46 -9.81 9.93
N GLU A 135 -21.62 -9.92 10.95
CA GLU A 135 -21.98 -10.42 12.29
C GLU A 135 -22.50 -9.30 13.20
N LEU A 136 -22.27 -8.03 12.85
CA LEU A 136 -22.74 -6.88 13.61
C LEU A 136 -24.24 -6.73 13.53
N ASP A 137 -24.85 -6.23 14.60
CA ASP A 137 -26.28 -5.84 14.55
C ASP A 137 -26.48 -4.52 13.77
N ASP A 138 -27.75 -4.17 13.51
CA ASP A 138 -28.08 -3.02 12.68
C ASP A 138 -27.70 -1.68 13.35
N GLU A 139 -27.68 -1.62 14.68
CA GLU A 139 -27.31 -0.41 15.43
C GLU A 139 -25.80 -0.17 15.34
N ASP A 140 -25.01 -1.22 15.56
CA ASP A 140 -23.55 -1.16 15.46
C ASP A 140 -23.10 -0.86 14.03
N ARG A 141 -23.66 -1.56 13.02
CA ARG A 141 -23.38 -1.25 11.60
C ARG A 141 -23.67 0.20 11.27
N LYS A 142 -24.79 0.75 11.74
CA LYS A 142 -25.14 2.16 11.50
C LYS A 142 -24.19 3.13 12.19
N LYS A 143 -23.74 2.80 13.40
CA LYS A 143 -22.74 3.59 14.14
C LYS A 143 -21.41 3.62 13.43
N ILE A 144 -20.89 2.43 13.06
CA ILE A 144 -19.61 2.28 12.38
C ILE A 144 -19.64 2.92 10.99
N HIS A 145 -20.70 2.67 10.20
CA HIS A 145 -20.89 3.35 8.92
C HIS A 145 -20.86 4.87 9.07
N GLY A 146 -21.54 5.41 10.11
CA GLY A 146 -21.52 6.84 10.40
C GLY A 146 -20.11 7.36 10.78
N GLN A 147 -19.28 6.54 11.41
CA GLN A 147 -17.87 6.88 11.68
C GLN A 147 -17.04 6.86 10.39
N LEU A 148 -17.09 5.79 9.61
CA LEU A 148 -16.37 5.66 8.34
C LEU A 148 -16.73 6.78 7.36
N LYS A 149 -18.02 7.10 7.25
CA LYS A 149 -18.52 8.15 6.37
C LYS A 149 -18.00 9.56 6.71
N ARG A 150 -17.66 9.82 7.98
CA ARG A 150 -17.01 11.07 8.40
C ARG A 150 -15.49 11.00 8.28
N ASN A 151 -14.91 9.90 8.74
CA ASN A 151 -13.47 9.79 8.94
C ASN A 151 -12.73 9.55 7.62
N LEU A 152 -13.18 8.63 6.77
CA LEU A 152 -12.43 8.28 5.55
C LEU A 152 -12.18 9.48 4.62
N PRO A 153 -13.19 10.32 4.26
CA PRO A 153 -12.92 11.49 3.44
C PRO A 153 -11.97 12.49 4.11
N GLU A 154 -12.07 12.66 5.44
CA GLU A 154 -11.16 13.54 6.18
C GLU A 154 -9.72 12.97 6.18
N GLY A 155 -9.54 11.66 6.35
CA GLY A 155 -8.24 11.00 6.22
C GLY A 155 -7.62 11.22 4.84
N VAL A 156 -8.41 11.11 3.77
CA VAL A 156 -7.96 11.43 2.40
C VAL A 156 -7.51 12.88 2.31
N ASN A 157 -8.28 13.82 2.85
CA ASN A 157 -7.93 15.26 2.89
C ASN A 157 -6.63 15.52 3.66
N LYS A 158 -6.29 14.68 4.64
CA LYS A 158 -5.02 14.74 5.40
C LYS A 158 -3.88 14.00 4.69
N GLY A 159 -4.12 13.32 3.58
CA GLY A 159 -3.11 12.62 2.80
C GLY A 159 -3.01 11.12 3.06
N SER A 160 -4.02 10.49 3.68
CA SER A 160 -4.07 9.03 3.79
C SER A 160 -4.44 8.39 2.46
N GLY A 161 -3.49 7.72 1.83
CA GLY A 161 -3.74 6.87 0.68
C GLY A 161 -4.50 5.60 1.06
N TYR A 162 -4.37 5.15 2.31
CA TYR A 162 -5.11 4.00 2.81
C TYR A 162 -6.61 4.33 2.99
N CYS A 163 -6.94 5.48 3.57
CA CYS A 163 -8.34 5.94 3.59
C CYS A 163 -8.93 6.06 2.19
N ALA A 164 -8.14 6.52 1.20
CA ALA A 164 -8.57 6.57 -0.19
C ALA A 164 -8.84 5.18 -0.75
N LEU A 165 -7.98 4.19 -0.47
CA LEU A 165 -8.15 2.81 -0.90
C LEU A 165 -9.44 2.20 -0.35
N ILE A 166 -9.69 2.34 0.95
CA ILE A 166 -10.91 1.79 1.59
C ILE A 166 -12.16 2.48 1.06
N LEU A 167 -12.10 3.80 0.86
CA LEU A 167 -13.23 4.55 0.33
C LEU A 167 -13.51 4.19 -1.14
N ALA A 168 -12.47 3.91 -1.93
CA ALA A 168 -12.60 3.39 -3.29
C ALA A 168 -13.32 2.04 -3.29
N ASP A 169 -12.85 1.09 -2.48
CA ASP A 169 -13.47 -0.23 -2.36
C ASP A 169 -14.93 -0.13 -1.90
N ALA A 170 -15.21 0.70 -0.90
CA ALA A 170 -16.56 0.92 -0.40
C ALA A 170 -17.52 1.42 -1.49
N LEU A 171 -17.07 2.37 -2.32
CA LEU A 171 -17.90 2.98 -3.37
C LEU A 171 -18.00 2.14 -4.64
N LEU A 172 -16.95 1.40 -5.00
CA LEU A 172 -16.99 0.50 -6.17
C LEU A 172 -17.85 -0.73 -5.91
N ASN A 173 -17.82 -1.26 -4.68
CA ASN A 173 -18.43 -2.54 -4.34
C ASN A 173 -19.65 -2.44 -3.40
N GLY A 174 -20.06 -1.23 -2.99
CA GLY A 174 -21.20 -1.03 -2.09
C GLY A 174 -20.96 -1.58 -0.68
N LYS A 175 -19.71 -1.57 -0.19
CA LYS A 175 -19.34 -2.10 1.13
C LYS A 175 -19.63 -1.10 2.26
N TYR A 176 -19.66 -1.58 3.49
CA TYR A 176 -19.78 -0.80 4.73
C TYR A 176 -20.97 0.17 4.76
N GLY A 177 -22.04 -0.17 4.03
CA GLY A 177 -23.26 0.65 3.94
C GLY A 177 -23.15 1.87 2.98
N TYR A 178 -22.11 1.94 2.15
CA TYR A 178 -22.06 2.90 1.06
C TYR A 178 -22.90 2.43 -0.12
N ASP A 179 -23.56 3.38 -0.78
CA ASP A 179 -24.13 3.13 -2.11
C ASP A 179 -23.02 3.09 -3.16
N ILE A 180 -23.21 2.28 -4.19
CA ILE A 180 -22.26 2.21 -5.31
C ILE A 180 -22.22 3.57 -6.03
N ASP A 181 -21.01 4.12 -6.17
CA ASP A 181 -20.73 5.35 -6.91
C ASP A 181 -19.41 5.15 -7.66
N LEU A 182 -19.50 4.63 -8.89
CA LEU A 182 -18.36 4.21 -9.70
C LEU A 182 -17.40 5.36 -9.98
N ASP A 183 -17.93 6.54 -10.30
CA ASP A 183 -17.10 7.72 -10.64
C ASP A 183 -16.24 8.16 -9.45
N LYS A 184 -16.85 8.23 -8.27
CA LYS A 184 -16.11 8.57 -7.06
C LYS A 184 -15.18 7.44 -6.63
N GLY A 185 -15.61 6.17 -6.75
CA GLY A 185 -14.79 5.01 -6.44
C GLY A 185 -13.51 5.01 -7.26
N MET A 186 -13.60 5.21 -8.59
CA MET A 186 -12.43 5.36 -9.46
C MET A 186 -11.53 6.53 -9.03
N SER A 187 -12.11 7.69 -8.75
CA SER A 187 -11.35 8.85 -8.33
C SER A 187 -10.53 8.58 -7.05
N TYR A 188 -11.12 7.91 -6.07
CA TYR A 188 -10.40 7.54 -4.84
C TYR A 188 -9.36 6.43 -5.07
N ALA A 189 -9.59 5.48 -5.98
CA ALA A 189 -8.59 4.49 -6.36
C ALA A 189 -7.36 5.16 -7.00
N ASP A 190 -7.55 6.14 -7.89
CA ASP A 190 -6.46 6.94 -8.45
C ASP A 190 -5.69 7.71 -7.37
N VAL A 191 -6.40 8.28 -6.39
CA VAL A 191 -5.76 8.93 -5.23
C VAL A 191 -4.92 7.93 -4.45
N ALA A 192 -5.45 6.74 -4.14
CA ALA A 192 -4.72 5.68 -3.43
C ALA A 192 -3.43 5.29 -4.18
N VAL A 193 -3.51 5.07 -5.49
CA VAL A 193 -2.35 4.79 -6.34
C VAL A 193 -1.33 5.92 -6.28
N THR A 194 -1.78 7.18 -6.35
CA THR A 194 -0.91 8.36 -6.26
C THR A 194 -0.12 8.41 -4.94
N TYR A 195 -0.73 7.95 -3.85
CA TYR A 195 -0.08 7.81 -2.54
C TYR A 195 0.73 6.50 -2.39
N GLY A 196 0.83 5.68 -3.44
CA GLY A 196 1.66 4.47 -3.47
C GLY A 196 0.94 3.18 -3.08
N TYR A 197 -0.38 3.20 -2.90
CA TYR A 197 -1.19 2.01 -2.68
C TYR A 197 -1.59 1.36 -4.01
N ASN A 198 -0.66 0.56 -4.56
CA ASN A 198 -0.81 -0.04 -5.89
C ASN A 198 -2.03 -0.97 -6.01
N THR A 199 -2.55 -1.50 -4.90
CA THR A 199 -3.81 -2.26 -4.83
C THR A 199 -5.02 -1.46 -5.33
N GLY A 200 -4.92 -0.13 -5.46
CA GLY A 200 -5.90 0.68 -6.18
C GLY A 200 -6.11 0.24 -7.64
N TYR A 201 -5.06 -0.27 -8.29
CA TYR A 201 -5.18 -0.87 -9.63
C TYR A 201 -6.04 -2.12 -9.62
N ASP A 202 -5.86 -3.00 -8.60
CA ASP A 202 -6.65 -4.23 -8.47
C ASP A 202 -8.13 -3.91 -8.34
N LEU A 203 -8.50 -2.92 -7.52
CA LEU A 203 -9.88 -2.49 -7.36
C LEU A 203 -10.50 -2.00 -8.67
N LEU A 204 -9.77 -1.21 -9.46
CA LEU A 204 -10.25 -0.71 -10.75
C LEU A 204 -10.43 -1.83 -11.77
N ILE A 205 -9.47 -2.75 -11.84
CA ILE A 205 -9.51 -3.88 -12.76
C ILE A 205 -10.66 -4.83 -12.37
N GLU A 206 -10.79 -5.17 -11.10
CA GLU A 206 -11.85 -6.03 -10.59
C GLU A 206 -13.24 -5.44 -10.84
N ALA A 207 -13.43 -4.14 -10.58
CA ALA A 207 -14.68 -3.45 -10.86
C ALA A 207 -15.02 -3.47 -12.35
N ALA A 208 -14.06 -3.20 -13.24
CA ALA A 208 -14.25 -3.22 -14.67
C ALA A 208 -14.58 -4.63 -15.19
N GLU A 209 -13.87 -5.66 -14.74
CA GLU A 209 -14.11 -7.05 -15.13
C GLU A 209 -15.44 -7.59 -14.60
N THR A 210 -15.89 -7.13 -13.43
CA THR A 210 -17.18 -7.51 -12.84
C THR A 210 -18.35 -6.87 -13.56
N LEU A 211 -18.25 -5.57 -13.85
CA LEU A 211 -19.32 -4.81 -14.52
C LEU A 211 -19.46 -5.18 -15.99
N GLN A 212 -18.35 -5.50 -16.66
CA GLN A 212 -18.28 -5.80 -18.10
C GLN A 212 -18.99 -4.74 -18.97
N ASP A 213 -18.96 -3.47 -18.54
CA ASP A 213 -19.58 -2.34 -19.22
C ASP A 213 -18.51 -1.49 -19.91
N PRO A 214 -18.46 -1.51 -21.27
CA PRO A 214 -17.50 -0.70 -22.02
C PRO A 214 -17.69 0.81 -21.85
N ALA A 215 -18.86 1.25 -21.36
CA ALA A 215 -19.08 2.66 -21.03
C ALA A 215 -18.42 3.06 -19.71
N PHE A 216 -18.21 2.09 -18.81
CA PHE A 216 -17.43 2.28 -17.58
C PHE A 216 -15.93 2.26 -17.89
N MET A 217 -15.44 1.23 -18.60
CA MET A 217 -14.04 1.08 -18.98
C MET A 217 -13.93 0.18 -20.23
N SER A 218 -13.23 0.66 -21.25
CA SER A 218 -12.98 -0.10 -22.48
C SER A 218 -11.95 -1.22 -22.25
N GLU A 219 -11.92 -2.22 -23.13
CA GLU A 219 -10.90 -3.28 -23.08
C GLU A 219 -9.47 -2.74 -23.13
N ASP A 220 -9.21 -1.72 -23.94
CA ASP A 220 -7.88 -1.09 -24.05
C ASP A 220 -7.48 -0.39 -22.74
N GLU A 221 -8.42 0.25 -22.06
CA GLU A 221 -8.18 0.87 -20.75
C GLU A 221 -7.88 -0.18 -19.66
N ILE A 222 -8.61 -1.30 -19.65
CA ILE A 222 -8.35 -2.42 -18.73
C ILE A 222 -6.96 -3.01 -18.99
N LEU A 223 -6.59 -3.26 -20.25
CA LEU A 223 -5.26 -3.73 -20.62
C LEU A 223 -4.18 -2.75 -20.15
N LYS A 224 -4.39 -1.44 -20.37
CA LYS A 224 -3.46 -0.41 -19.90
C LYS A 224 -3.31 -0.42 -18.39
N LEU A 225 -4.40 -0.53 -17.61
CA LEU A 225 -4.35 -0.63 -16.16
C LEU A 225 -3.55 -1.85 -15.69
N LYS A 226 -3.77 -3.03 -16.29
CA LYS A 226 -3.01 -4.25 -15.98
C LYS A 226 -1.52 -4.07 -16.26
N TYR A 227 -1.17 -3.41 -17.36
CA TYR A 227 0.22 -3.11 -17.67
C TYR A 227 0.85 -2.13 -16.68
N ASP A 228 0.12 -1.07 -16.30
CA ASP A 228 0.58 -0.11 -15.30
C ASP A 228 0.70 -0.78 -13.91
N ALA A 229 -0.26 -1.59 -13.51
CA ALA A 229 -0.22 -2.39 -12.29
C ALA A 229 1.05 -3.28 -12.23
N LEU A 230 1.34 -3.98 -13.33
CA LEU A 230 2.58 -4.78 -13.44
C LEU A 230 3.84 -3.91 -13.31
N ARG A 231 3.87 -2.73 -13.93
CA ARG A 231 5.01 -1.79 -13.83
C ARG A 231 5.23 -1.29 -12.40
N TYR A 232 4.18 -1.20 -11.61
CA TYR A 232 4.24 -0.81 -10.20
C TYR A 232 4.42 -1.97 -9.23
N GLY A 233 4.61 -3.19 -9.75
CA GLY A 233 5.04 -4.35 -8.97
C GLY A 233 3.93 -5.36 -8.65
N LEU A 234 2.75 -5.26 -9.28
CA LEU A 234 1.69 -6.25 -9.15
C LEU A 234 1.92 -7.40 -10.14
N ASP A 235 2.82 -8.30 -9.76
CA ASP A 235 3.27 -9.43 -10.58
C ASP A 235 2.16 -10.40 -11.01
N VAL A 236 0.99 -10.33 -10.37
CA VAL A 236 -0.19 -11.14 -10.70
C VAL A 236 -0.66 -10.94 -12.14
N TYR A 237 -0.41 -9.75 -12.72
CA TYR A 237 -0.79 -9.44 -14.11
C TYR A 237 0.24 -9.86 -15.16
N LEU A 238 1.39 -10.42 -14.76
CA LEU A 238 2.45 -10.79 -15.70
C LEU A 238 1.98 -11.80 -16.76
N ASP A 239 1.28 -12.85 -16.33
CA ASP A 239 0.77 -13.89 -17.25
C ASP A 239 -0.26 -13.34 -18.23
N ASP A 240 -1.13 -12.44 -17.75
CA ASP A 240 -2.14 -11.81 -18.59
C ASP A 240 -1.50 -10.88 -19.65
N VAL A 241 -0.50 -10.08 -19.23
CA VAL A 241 0.26 -9.21 -20.15
C VAL A 241 1.00 -10.02 -21.21
N ILE A 242 1.63 -11.14 -20.86
CA ILE A 242 2.32 -11.99 -21.83
C ILE A 242 1.35 -12.71 -22.76
N LYS A 243 0.21 -13.17 -22.24
CA LYS A 243 -0.83 -13.83 -23.03
C LYS A 243 -1.45 -12.87 -24.07
N ASN A 244 -1.65 -11.61 -23.71
CA ASN A 244 -2.25 -10.58 -24.56
C ASN A 244 -1.21 -9.71 -25.27
N LYS A 245 0.03 -10.22 -25.44
CA LYS A 245 1.18 -9.49 -25.97
C LYS A 245 0.88 -8.70 -27.25
N ASP A 246 0.12 -9.29 -28.21
CA ASP A 246 -0.14 -8.65 -29.49
C ASP A 246 -0.96 -7.36 -29.32
N ALA A 247 -1.93 -7.33 -28.40
CA ALA A 247 -2.68 -6.13 -28.08
C ALA A 247 -1.77 -5.05 -27.48
N TYR A 248 -0.88 -5.42 -26.56
CA TYR A 248 0.08 -4.49 -25.97
C TYR A 248 1.11 -3.97 -26.97
N VAL A 249 1.53 -4.79 -27.94
CA VAL A 249 2.38 -4.33 -29.07
C VAL A 249 1.64 -3.28 -29.90
N ALA A 250 0.36 -3.49 -30.21
CA ALA A 250 -0.46 -2.51 -30.91
C ALA A 250 -0.60 -1.20 -30.13
N MET A 251 -0.59 -1.24 -28.81
CA MET A 251 -0.61 -0.07 -27.92
C MET A 251 0.77 0.61 -27.76
N GLY A 252 1.84 0.06 -28.35
CA GLY A 252 3.19 0.64 -28.32
C GLY A 252 4.09 0.15 -27.18
N TYR A 253 3.70 -0.91 -26.44
CA TYR A 253 4.48 -1.44 -25.32
C TYR A 253 5.39 -2.62 -25.69
N GLY A 254 5.53 -2.95 -26.98
CA GLY A 254 6.23 -4.14 -27.47
C GLY A 254 7.67 -4.27 -26.99
N ASP A 255 8.43 -3.16 -27.05
CA ASP A 255 9.85 -3.16 -26.65
C ASP A 255 10.03 -3.49 -25.17
N GLN A 256 9.17 -2.93 -24.30
CA GLN A 256 9.23 -3.20 -22.85
C GLN A 256 8.81 -4.64 -22.53
N ILE A 257 7.81 -5.18 -23.24
CA ILE A 257 7.39 -6.57 -23.06
C ILE A 257 8.53 -7.52 -23.42
N GLU A 258 9.18 -7.31 -24.55
CA GLU A 258 10.27 -8.18 -25.00
C GLU A 258 11.54 -8.04 -24.13
N SER A 259 11.92 -6.82 -23.78
CA SER A 259 13.17 -6.56 -23.07
C SER A 259 13.08 -6.72 -21.54
N VAL A 260 11.91 -6.53 -20.94
CA VAL A 260 11.72 -6.56 -19.49
C VAL A 260 10.87 -7.75 -19.05
N TRP A 261 9.62 -7.82 -19.52
CA TRP A 261 8.65 -8.75 -18.95
C TRP A 261 8.80 -10.19 -19.45
N MET A 262 9.16 -10.40 -20.71
CA MET A 262 9.37 -11.74 -21.26
C MET A 262 10.53 -12.49 -20.57
N PRO A 263 11.68 -11.88 -20.27
CA PRO A 263 12.73 -12.52 -19.47
C PRO A 263 12.27 -12.92 -18.07
N VAL A 264 11.52 -12.04 -17.38
CA VAL A 264 10.95 -12.31 -16.04
C VAL A 264 9.98 -13.49 -16.11
N TRP A 265 9.08 -13.48 -17.08
CA TRP A 265 8.10 -14.54 -17.29
C TRP A 265 8.77 -15.90 -17.56
N LYS A 266 9.78 -15.94 -18.46
CA LYS A 266 10.54 -17.18 -18.77
C LYS A 266 11.28 -17.73 -17.55
N LYS A 267 11.75 -16.86 -16.65
CA LYS A 267 12.38 -17.28 -15.38
C LYS A 267 11.37 -17.94 -14.45
N LYS A 268 10.13 -17.43 -14.40
CA LYS A 268 9.04 -18.02 -13.59
C LYS A 268 8.46 -19.29 -14.21
N HIS A 269 8.53 -19.43 -15.55
CA HIS A 269 7.99 -20.56 -16.31
C HIS A 269 9.11 -21.25 -17.13
N PRO A 270 10.07 -21.95 -16.47
CA PRO A 270 11.12 -22.65 -17.19
C PRO A 270 10.52 -23.74 -18.09
N ALA A 271 11.07 -23.88 -19.31
CA ALA A 271 10.65 -24.96 -20.20
C ALA A 271 10.82 -26.33 -19.50
N PRO A 272 9.90 -27.27 -19.68
CA PRO A 272 10.05 -28.62 -19.16
C PRO A 272 11.35 -29.24 -19.67
N LYS A 273 12.12 -29.82 -18.74
CA LYS A 273 13.41 -30.49 -19.06
C LYS A 273 13.17 -31.77 -19.84
#